data_73282a4c248192d1ab5d407a39cd6d0c
#
_entry.id   73282a4c248192d1ab5d407a39cd6d0c
#
_cell.length_a   1.000
_cell.length_b   1.000
_cell.length_c   1.000
_cell.angle_alpha   90.00
_cell.angle_beta   90.00
_cell.angle_gamma   90.00
#
_symmetry.space_group_name_H-M   'P 1'
#
loop_
_entity.id
_entity.type
_entity.pdbx_description
1 polymer ?
#
loop_
_entity_poly.entity_id
_entity_poly.type
_entity_poly.pdbx_seq_one_letter_code
_entity_poly.pdbx_strand_id
1 'polypeptide(L)'
;MDLTLKTEEGYFNYRVAAVIVNNGKILAQRNIKPNEYYLPGGRVTFGETSEEALLREIKEELKIDITDYRPLWLNECFFVE
;
A
#
# COMPACT_ATOMS: atom_id res chain seq x y z
N MET A 1 -15.46 -4.13 1.35
CA MET A 1 -15.36 -2.67 1.05
C MET A 1 -14.01 -2.16 1.51
N ASP A 2 -13.44 -1.27 0.77
CA ASP A 2 -12.17 -0.64 1.16
C ASP A 2 -12.36 0.20 2.43
N LEU A 3 -11.33 0.22 3.27
CA LEU A 3 -11.35 1.03 4.48
C LEU A 3 -11.01 2.49 4.15
N THR A 4 -11.91 3.11 3.41
CA THR A 4 -11.90 4.53 3.11
C THR A 4 -13.20 5.10 3.64
N LEU A 5 -13.11 5.94 4.66
CA LEU A 5 -14.27 6.49 5.33
C LEU A 5 -14.34 7.99 5.13
N LYS A 6 -15.51 8.46 4.74
CA LYS A 6 -15.78 9.90 4.62
C LYS A 6 -16.59 10.35 5.82
N THR A 7 -16.12 11.40 6.49
CA THR A 7 -16.85 12.04 7.59
C THR A 7 -17.00 13.52 7.29
N GLU A 8 -17.75 14.24 8.11
CA GLU A 8 -17.88 15.70 7.99
C GLU A 8 -16.54 16.41 8.17
N GLU A 9 -15.61 15.80 8.89
CA GLU A 9 -14.30 16.38 9.18
C GLU A 9 -13.26 16.03 8.12
N GLY A 10 -13.53 15.04 7.25
CA GLY A 10 -12.60 14.66 6.21
C GLY A 10 -12.66 13.18 5.88
N TYR A 11 -11.57 12.69 5.30
CA TYR A 11 -11.44 11.30 4.88
C TYR A 11 -10.43 10.56 5.73
N PHE A 12 -10.75 9.31 6.03
CA PHE A 12 -9.81 8.37 6.62
C PHE A 12 -9.54 7.26 5.61
N ASN A 13 -8.26 6.99 5.37
CA ASN A 13 -7.83 5.89 4.50
C ASN A 13 -6.87 4.98 5.25
N TYR A 14 -7.08 3.67 5.15
CA TYR A 14 -6.15 2.68 5.65
C TYR A 14 -5.53 1.94 4.46
N ARG A 15 -4.23 2.12 4.28
CA ARG A 15 -3.50 1.59 3.14
C ARG A 15 -2.30 0.78 3.61
N VAL A 16 -1.86 -0.14 2.76
CA VAL A 16 -0.61 -0.88 2.95
C VAL A 16 0.31 -0.63 1.77
N ALA A 17 1.59 -0.71 2.02
CA ALA A 17 2.59 -0.60 0.97
C ALA A 17 3.73 -1.57 1.27
N ALA A 18 4.35 -2.10 0.20
CA ALA A 18 5.45 -3.03 0.31
C ALA A 18 6.76 -2.35 -0.04
N VAL A 19 7.79 -2.58 0.77
CA VAL A 19 9.17 -2.25 0.42
C VAL A 19 9.79 -3.55 -0.06
N ILE A 20 9.93 -3.70 -1.37
CA ILE A 20 10.47 -4.91 -2.00
C ILE A 20 11.89 -4.62 -2.44
N VAL A 21 12.84 -5.33 -1.86
CA VAL A 21 14.27 -5.13 -2.13
C VAL A 21 14.81 -6.32 -2.90
N ASN A 22 15.52 -6.04 -3.99
CA ASN A 22 16.21 -7.05 -4.78
C ASN A 22 17.49 -6.45 -5.33
N ASN A 23 18.62 -7.11 -5.06
CA ASN A 23 19.95 -6.68 -5.51
C ASN A 23 20.27 -5.23 -5.15
N GLY A 24 19.92 -4.83 -3.93
CA GLY A 24 20.18 -3.48 -3.44
C GLY A 24 19.28 -2.40 -4.01
N LYS A 25 18.23 -2.79 -4.73
CA LYS A 25 17.27 -1.87 -5.35
C LYS A 25 15.89 -2.07 -4.80
N ILE A 26 15.12 -1.00 -4.72
CA ILE A 26 13.73 -1.02 -4.27
C ILE A 26 12.82 -0.97 -5.50
N LEU A 27 11.82 -1.85 -5.53
CA LEU A 27 10.82 -1.84 -6.57
C LEU A 27 9.84 -0.68 -6.34
N ALA A 28 9.66 0.14 -7.34
CA ALA A 28 8.68 1.22 -7.31
C ALA A 28 7.89 1.23 -8.62
N GLN A 29 6.63 1.62 -8.51
CA GLN A 29 5.76 1.77 -9.67
C GLN A 29 5.80 3.22 -10.15
N ARG A 30 5.77 3.39 -11.47
CA ARG A 30 5.79 4.72 -12.07
C ARG A 30 4.37 5.27 -12.18
N ASN A 31 4.19 6.50 -11.74
CA ASN A 31 2.92 7.19 -11.89
C ASN A 31 2.78 7.79 -13.31
N ILE A 32 1.57 8.24 -13.63
CA ILE A 32 1.28 8.90 -14.92
C ILE A 32 2.13 10.16 -15.07
N LYS A 33 2.29 10.93 -14.00
CA LYS A 33 3.13 12.13 -14.01
C LYS A 33 4.60 11.77 -14.04
N PRO A 34 5.42 12.43 -14.86
CA PRO A 34 6.86 12.16 -14.90
C PRO A 34 7.52 12.38 -13.54
N ASN A 35 8.49 11.54 -13.22
CA ASN A 35 9.28 11.59 -11.98
C ASN A 35 8.49 11.34 -10.69
N GLU A 36 7.30 10.80 -10.79
CA GLU A 36 6.55 10.35 -9.63
C GLU A 36 6.57 8.82 -9.56
N TYR A 37 6.96 8.31 -8.39
CA TYR A 37 7.04 6.88 -8.13
C TYR A 37 6.33 6.58 -6.82
N TYR A 38 5.78 5.39 -6.71
CA TYR A 38 5.13 4.94 -5.48
C TYR A 38 5.41 3.46 -5.23
N LEU A 39 5.32 3.08 -3.97
CA LEU A 39 5.51 1.68 -3.59
C LEU A 39 4.27 0.86 -3.96
N PRO A 40 4.44 -0.42 -4.33
CA PRO A 40 3.29 -1.30 -4.55
C PRO A 40 2.44 -1.41 -3.28
N GLY A 41 1.15 -1.47 -3.43
CA GLY A 41 0.23 -1.59 -2.32
C GLY A 41 -1.15 -1.09 -2.67
N GLY A 42 -1.95 -0.83 -1.67
CA GLY A 42 -3.30 -0.36 -1.87
C GLY A 42 -4.08 -0.27 -0.58
N ARG A 43 -5.38 -0.19 -0.70
CA ARG A 43 -6.28 -0.05 0.45
C ARG A 43 -6.59 -1.40 1.07
N VAL A 44 -6.64 -1.42 2.40
CA VAL A 44 -7.11 -2.58 3.14
C VAL A 44 -8.62 -2.65 2.98
N THR A 45 -9.16 -3.81 2.70
CA THR A 45 -10.61 -4.01 2.65
C THR A 45 -11.12 -4.43 4.02
N PHE A 46 -12.38 -4.14 4.27
CA PHE A 46 -13.03 -4.51 5.52
C PHE A 46 -12.95 -6.02 5.70
N GLY A 47 -12.47 -6.45 6.86
CA GLY A 47 -12.35 -7.87 7.18
C GLY A 47 -10.99 -8.49 6.90
N GLU A 48 -10.08 -7.76 6.25
CA GLU A 48 -8.70 -8.24 6.07
C GLU A 48 -7.78 -7.64 7.13
N THR A 49 -6.73 -8.40 7.46
CA THR A 49 -5.58 -7.83 8.20
C THR A 49 -4.71 -7.05 7.21
N SER A 50 -3.82 -6.22 7.73
CA SER A 50 -2.86 -5.49 6.87
C SER A 50 -1.97 -6.45 6.08
N GLU A 51 -1.58 -7.58 6.67
CA GLU A 51 -0.78 -8.60 5.98
C GLU A 51 -1.55 -9.25 4.83
N GLU A 52 -2.81 -9.63 5.08
CA GLU A 52 -3.66 -10.20 4.04
C GLU A 52 -3.88 -9.22 2.89
N ALA A 53 -4.10 -7.94 3.23
CA ALA A 53 -4.27 -6.90 2.24
C ALA A 53 -3.02 -6.72 1.39
N LEU A 54 -1.84 -6.71 2.01
CA LEU A 54 -0.57 -6.58 1.31
C LEU A 54 -0.36 -7.72 0.32
N LEU A 55 -0.54 -8.96 0.77
CA LEU A 55 -0.37 -10.14 -0.07
C LEU A 55 -1.34 -10.11 -1.26
N ARG A 56 -2.58 -9.73 -1.02
CA ARG A 56 -3.59 -9.61 -2.08
C ARG A 56 -3.20 -8.53 -3.09
N GLU A 57 -2.83 -7.34 -2.63
CA GLU A 57 -2.48 -6.22 -3.50
C GLU A 57 -1.25 -6.54 -4.36
N ILE A 58 -0.22 -7.14 -3.76
CA ILE A 58 0.98 -7.52 -4.51
C ILE A 58 0.66 -8.59 -5.55
N LYS A 59 -0.18 -9.55 -5.21
CA LYS A 59 -0.63 -10.57 -6.17
C LYS A 59 -1.40 -9.94 -7.35
N GLU A 60 -2.29 -9.00 -7.06
CA GLU A 60 -3.07 -8.30 -8.09
C GLU A 60 -2.18 -7.45 -8.99
N GLU A 61 -1.26 -6.69 -8.43
CA GLU A 61 -0.44 -5.74 -9.18
C GLU A 61 0.75 -6.38 -9.88
N LEU A 62 1.46 -7.29 -9.20
CA LEU A 62 2.71 -7.84 -9.68
C LEU A 62 2.63 -9.32 -10.08
N LYS A 63 1.53 -9.99 -9.76
CA LYS A 63 1.32 -11.42 -10.05
C LYS A 63 2.35 -12.33 -9.38
N ILE A 64 2.85 -11.94 -8.22
CA ILE A 64 3.80 -12.73 -7.44
C ILE A 64 3.22 -13.08 -6.07
N ASP A 65 3.68 -14.21 -5.53
CA ASP A 65 3.34 -14.63 -4.19
C ASP A 65 4.54 -14.35 -3.27
N ILE A 66 4.28 -13.63 -2.19
CA ILE A 66 5.30 -13.29 -1.22
C ILE A 66 5.24 -14.28 -0.07
N THR A 67 6.37 -14.89 0.27
CA THR A 67 6.45 -15.88 1.34
C THR A 67 7.30 -15.44 2.53
N ASP A 68 8.14 -14.42 2.36
CA ASP A 68 9.02 -13.93 3.40
C ASP A 68 8.88 -12.41 3.51
N TYR A 69 8.30 -11.95 4.60
CA TYR A 69 8.02 -10.54 4.81
C TYR A 69 7.90 -10.24 6.29
N ARG A 70 8.04 -8.97 6.64
CA ARG A 70 7.86 -8.51 8.02
C ARG A 70 7.33 -7.07 8.02
N PRO A 71 6.59 -6.67 9.05
CA PRO A 71 6.20 -5.27 9.19
C PRO A 71 7.42 -4.40 9.51
N LEU A 72 7.47 -3.21 8.93
CA LEU A 72 8.55 -2.25 9.15
C LEU A 72 8.11 -1.11 10.05
N TRP A 73 7.05 -0.41 9.70
CA TRP A 73 6.55 0.71 10.48
C TRP A 73 5.10 1.03 10.14
N LEU A 74 4.48 1.82 11.00
CA LEU A 74 3.21 2.46 10.76
C LEU A 74 3.49 3.94 10.49
N ASN A 75 2.90 4.49 9.44
CA ASN A 75 3.05 5.88 9.08
C ASN A 75 1.68 6.55 9.08
N GLU A 76 1.58 7.69 9.74
CA GLU A 76 0.36 8.49 9.75
C GLU A 76 0.61 9.76 8.98
N CYS A 77 -0.25 10.03 7.99
CA CYS A 77 -0.12 11.23 7.15
C CYS A 77 -1.38 12.07 7.27
N PHE A 78 -1.20 13.33 7.58
CA PHE A 78 -2.28 14.30 7.66
C PHE A 78 -2.02 15.39 6.63
N PHE A 79 -2.99 15.63 5.76
CA PHE A 79 -2.84 16.67 4.75
C PHE A 79 -4.18 17.30 4.41
N VAL A 80 -4.11 18.50 3.87
CA VAL A 80 -5.27 19.28 3.42
C VAL A 80 -5.13 19.51 1.94
N GLU A 81 -6.20 19.19 1.22
CA GLU A 81 -6.28 19.42 -0.22
C GLU A 81 -6.91 20.78 -0.55
#